data_81375bc7be579e41f5453eac57cdddf5
#
_entry.id   81375bc7be579e41f5453eac57cdddf5
#
_cell.length_a   1.000
_cell.length_b   1.000
_cell.length_c   1.000
_cell.angle_alpha   90.00
_cell.angle_beta   90.00
_cell.angle_gamma   90.00
#
_symmetry.space_group_name_H-M   'P 1'
#
loop_
_entity.id
_entity.type
_entity.pdbx_description
1 polymer ?
#
loop_
_entity_poly.entity_id
_entity_poly.type
_entity_poly.pdbx_seq_one_letter_code
_entity_poly.pdbx_strand_id
1 'polypeptide(L)'
;DTPQTFKDVVFYLDTPIIVELYGLDGVILEEAANELLELVAKIGGKFAVFEHTKQETSSLIYRAAEQYDVPESRLNNKILENLLETGLSKSDLQLKAEKLSEFLASKGIETEEDPDIEIEYCIDEVSLSKLMDEHIGQYREKVKRQDIRSVQNIYQLRKNKPSNRLEECSAVFVTNNPKLASAIHEYGRIMSDENNVSAVITDFSLANMAWLKAPLGACDLQKIELLS
;
A
#
# COMPACT_ATOMS: atom_id res chain seq x y z
N ASP A 1 -29.59 6.42 -10.07
CA ASP A 1 -28.13 6.26 -10.13
C ASP A 1 -27.74 5.21 -9.12
N THR A 2 -27.23 4.07 -9.59
CA THR A 2 -26.71 3.01 -8.73
C THR A 2 -25.48 3.57 -8.01
N PRO A 3 -25.35 3.44 -6.68
CA PRO A 3 -24.12 3.84 -5.99
C PRO A 3 -22.93 3.13 -6.62
N GLN A 4 -21.94 3.90 -7.05
CA GLN A 4 -20.75 3.32 -7.65
C GLN A 4 -19.91 2.70 -6.54
N THR A 5 -19.76 1.39 -6.62
CA THR A 5 -19.05 0.57 -5.63
C THR A 5 -17.70 0.14 -6.17
N PHE A 6 -16.78 -0.25 -5.27
CA PHE A 6 -15.49 -0.81 -5.65
C PHE A 6 -15.52 -2.33 -5.86
N LYS A 7 -16.68 -2.88 -6.23
CA LYS A 7 -16.91 -4.33 -6.26
C LYS A 7 -15.92 -5.13 -7.10
N ASP A 8 -15.39 -4.52 -8.15
CA ASP A 8 -14.48 -5.18 -9.09
C ASP A 8 -13.03 -4.69 -8.93
N VAL A 9 -12.76 -3.88 -7.91
CA VAL A 9 -11.42 -3.30 -7.65
C VAL A 9 -10.72 -4.08 -6.55
N VAL A 10 -9.47 -4.47 -6.82
CA VAL A 10 -8.54 -5.00 -5.83
C VAL A 10 -7.50 -3.93 -5.49
N PHE A 11 -7.39 -3.60 -4.21
CA PHE A 11 -6.43 -2.64 -3.67
C PHE A 11 -5.24 -3.40 -3.09
N TYR A 12 -4.08 -3.28 -3.74
CA TYR A 12 -2.84 -3.93 -3.31
C TYR A 12 -2.10 -3.01 -2.33
N LEU A 13 -1.90 -3.48 -1.11
CA LEU A 13 -1.31 -2.70 -0.04
C LEU A 13 0.22 -2.73 -0.07
N ASP A 14 0.82 -1.57 0.16
CA ASP A 14 2.26 -1.38 0.34
C ASP A 14 2.71 -1.81 1.75
N THR A 15 4.00 -2.14 1.88
CA THR A 15 4.65 -2.55 3.15
C THR A 15 4.34 -1.62 4.32
N PRO A 16 4.44 -0.28 4.24
CA PRO A 16 4.14 0.61 5.35
C PRO A 16 2.70 0.47 5.86
N ILE A 17 1.71 0.32 4.98
CA ILE A 17 0.31 0.15 5.38
C ILE A 17 0.10 -1.18 6.12
N ILE A 18 0.81 -2.25 5.72
CA ILE A 18 0.76 -3.53 6.43
C ILE A 18 1.37 -3.39 7.83
N VAL A 19 2.45 -2.63 7.97
CA VAL A 19 3.11 -2.34 9.25
C VAL A 19 2.17 -1.58 10.18
N GLU A 20 1.47 -0.56 9.68
CA GLU A 20 0.44 0.20 10.40
C GLU A 20 -0.71 -0.72 10.84
N LEU A 21 -1.31 -1.48 9.92
CA LEU A 21 -2.38 -2.44 10.20
C LEU A 21 -2.01 -3.48 11.26
N TYR A 22 -0.74 -3.87 11.32
CA TYR A 22 -0.24 -4.86 12.25
C TYR A 22 0.11 -4.27 13.64
N GLY A 23 -0.18 -2.98 13.85
CA GLY A 23 0.07 -2.26 15.10
C GLY A 23 1.56 -2.07 15.40
N LEU A 24 2.40 -2.00 14.37
CA LEU A 24 3.84 -1.90 14.49
C LEU A 24 4.37 -0.46 14.31
N ASP A 25 3.48 0.49 14.01
CA ASP A 25 3.78 1.93 13.86
C ASP A 25 2.89 2.80 14.77
N GLY A 26 2.36 2.21 15.84
CA GLY A 26 1.56 2.88 16.85
C GLY A 26 0.05 2.74 16.67
N VAL A 27 -0.68 2.87 17.78
CA VAL A 27 -2.12 2.60 17.86
C VAL A 27 -2.95 3.51 16.97
N ILE A 28 -2.58 4.78 16.83
CA ILE A 28 -3.33 5.74 16.01
C ILE A 28 -3.31 5.35 14.53
N LEU A 29 -2.16 4.93 14.02
CA LEU A 29 -2.02 4.50 12.63
C LEU A 29 -2.69 3.14 12.40
N GLU A 30 -2.64 2.24 13.39
CA GLU A 30 -3.37 0.97 13.35
C GLU A 30 -4.88 1.20 13.25
N GLU A 31 -5.45 2.07 14.06
CA GLU A 31 -6.87 2.42 14.03
C GLU A 31 -7.25 3.02 12.66
N ALA A 32 -6.50 4.01 12.17
CA ALA A 32 -6.75 4.65 10.88
C ALA A 32 -6.69 3.67 9.70
N ALA A 33 -5.70 2.77 9.69
CA ALA A 33 -5.57 1.76 8.66
C ALA A 33 -6.72 0.72 8.71
N ASN A 34 -7.16 0.31 9.91
CA ASN A 34 -8.33 -0.57 10.06
C ASN A 34 -9.62 0.11 9.60
N GLU A 35 -9.83 1.39 9.92
CA GLU A 35 -10.99 2.16 9.46
C GLU A 35 -11.03 2.27 7.93
N LEU A 36 -9.87 2.49 7.30
CA LEU A 36 -9.77 2.49 5.83
C LEU A 36 -10.21 1.14 5.24
N LEU A 37 -9.72 0.02 5.79
CA LEU A 37 -10.12 -1.31 5.32
C LEU A 37 -11.63 -1.52 5.45
N GLU A 38 -12.20 -1.21 6.60
CA GLU A 38 -13.63 -1.35 6.84
C GLU A 38 -14.47 -0.48 5.88
N LEU A 39 -14.05 0.76 5.68
CA LEU A 39 -14.75 1.70 4.80
C LEU A 39 -14.78 1.21 3.36
N VAL A 40 -13.64 0.78 2.84
CA VAL A 40 -13.51 0.24 1.48
C VAL A 40 -14.26 -1.07 1.31
N ALA A 41 -14.21 -1.96 2.31
CA ALA A 41 -14.94 -3.22 2.29
C ALA A 41 -16.47 -2.99 2.29
N LYS A 42 -16.99 -2.00 3.03
CA LYS A 42 -18.42 -1.64 3.05
C LYS A 42 -18.96 -1.24 1.68
N ILE A 43 -18.11 -0.71 0.81
CA ILE A 43 -18.48 -0.34 -0.57
C ILE A 43 -18.00 -1.36 -1.62
N GLY A 44 -17.61 -2.57 -1.15
CA GLY A 44 -17.36 -3.74 -1.99
C GLY A 44 -15.94 -3.89 -2.49
N GLY A 45 -15.00 -3.01 -2.10
CA GLY A 45 -13.58 -3.13 -2.45
C GLY A 45 -12.92 -4.33 -1.76
N LYS A 46 -11.93 -4.91 -2.39
CA LYS A 46 -11.13 -6.02 -1.88
C LYS A 46 -9.70 -5.57 -1.66
N PHE A 47 -9.02 -6.22 -0.73
CA PHE A 47 -7.61 -5.96 -0.46
C PHE A 47 -6.76 -7.18 -0.75
N ALA A 48 -5.59 -6.94 -1.29
CA ALA A 48 -4.56 -7.95 -1.50
C ALA A 48 -3.17 -7.39 -1.20
N VAL A 49 -2.21 -8.28 -1.12
CA VAL A 49 -0.78 -7.96 -1.09
C VAL A 49 -0.05 -8.88 -2.07
N PHE A 50 0.96 -8.34 -2.74
CA PHE A 50 1.85 -9.20 -3.52
C PHE A 50 2.73 -10.04 -2.59
N GLU A 51 3.07 -11.25 -3.01
CA GLU A 51 3.93 -12.14 -2.24
C GLU A 51 5.27 -11.48 -1.89
N HIS A 52 5.86 -10.71 -2.82
CA HIS A 52 7.12 -9.99 -2.55
C HIS A 52 6.95 -8.89 -1.49
N THR A 53 5.80 -8.20 -1.42
CA THR A 53 5.49 -7.19 -0.39
C THR A 53 5.33 -7.85 0.98
N LYS A 54 4.65 -9.00 1.05
CA LYS A 54 4.56 -9.80 2.28
C LYS A 54 5.93 -10.24 2.77
N GLN A 55 6.78 -10.76 1.86
CA GLN A 55 8.15 -11.17 2.19
C GLN A 55 9.02 -9.99 2.65
N GLU A 56 8.85 -8.82 2.04
CA GLU A 56 9.53 -7.60 2.47
C GLU A 56 9.11 -7.19 3.88
N THR A 57 7.80 -7.19 4.16
CA THR A 57 7.25 -6.88 5.48
C THR A 57 7.78 -7.85 6.54
N SER A 58 7.71 -9.16 6.28
CA SER A 58 8.25 -10.16 7.19
C SER A 58 9.75 -9.95 7.44
N SER A 59 10.53 -9.72 6.38
CA SER A 59 11.97 -9.45 6.49
C SER A 59 12.28 -8.17 7.26
N LEU A 60 11.42 -7.15 7.18
CA LEU A 60 11.55 -5.91 7.94
C LEU A 60 11.37 -6.18 9.43
N ILE A 61 10.33 -6.93 9.80
CA ILE A 61 10.05 -7.27 11.19
C ILE A 61 11.16 -8.16 11.78
N TYR A 62 11.65 -9.15 11.03
CA TYR A 62 12.80 -9.97 11.46
C TYR A 62 14.07 -9.14 11.69
N ARG A 63 14.37 -8.20 10.80
CA ARG A 63 15.51 -7.30 11.00
C ARG A 63 15.37 -6.43 12.25
N ALA A 64 14.15 -5.97 12.56
CA ALA A 64 13.89 -5.27 13.81
C ALA A 64 14.18 -6.16 15.02
N ALA A 65 13.76 -7.42 14.99
CA ALA A 65 14.06 -8.39 16.05
C ALA A 65 15.56 -8.67 16.19
N GLU A 66 16.30 -8.78 15.08
CA GLU A 66 17.77 -8.99 15.10
C GLU A 66 18.52 -7.78 15.65
N GLN A 67 18.02 -6.57 15.39
CA GLN A 67 18.64 -5.31 15.81
C GLN A 67 18.06 -4.79 17.14
N TYR A 68 17.27 -5.60 17.84
CA TYR A 68 16.61 -5.21 19.08
C TYR A 68 17.56 -4.65 20.15
N ASP A 69 18.76 -5.22 20.25
CA ASP A 69 19.79 -4.81 21.22
C ASP A 69 20.77 -3.76 20.67
N VAL A 70 20.57 -3.27 19.44
CA VAL A 70 21.42 -2.26 18.82
C VAL A 70 21.01 -0.88 19.30
N PRO A 71 21.93 -0.02 19.79
CA PRO A 71 21.58 1.34 20.18
C PRO A 71 20.90 2.11 19.06
N GLU A 72 19.81 2.81 19.36
CA GLU A 72 18.99 3.59 18.44
C GLU A 72 19.82 4.55 17.56
N SER A 73 20.86 5.17 18.12
CA SER A 73 21.79 6.04 17.40
C SER A 73 22.53 5.39 16.21
N ARG A 74 22.45 4.08 16.06
CA ARG A 74 23.02 3.30 14.94
C ARG A 74 21.98 2.80 13.95
N LEU A 75 20.69 3.06 14.22
CA LEU A 75 19.60 2.69 13.30
C LEU A 75 19.50 3.77 12.22
N ASN A 76 19.42 3.34 10.96
CA ASN A 76 19.29 4.23 9.81
C ASN A 76 17.93 4.05 9.09
N ASN A 77 16.92 3.58 9.82
CA ASN A 77 15.61 3.29 9.24
C ASN A 77 14.53 3.65 10.25
N LYS A 78 13.75 4.70 9.94
CA LYS A 78 12.68 5.20 10.79
C LYS A 78 11.61 4.13 11.10
N ILE A 79 11.27 3.28 10.13
CA ILE A 79 10.31 2.18 10.35
C ILE A 79 10.88 1.19 11.38
N LEU A 80 12.18 0.91 11.31
CA LEU A 80 12.83 0.03 12.27
C LEU A 80 12.89 0.66 13.68
N GLU A 81 13.12 1.97 13.76
CA GLU A 81 13.08 2.74 15.00
C GLU A 81 11.68 2.65 15.62
N ASN A 82 10.64 2.94 14.84
CA ASN A 82 9.25 2.85 15.30
C ASN A 82 8.88 1.44 15.76
N LEU A 83 9.30 0.39 15.03
CA LEU A 83 9.09 -1.00 15.44
C LEU A 83 9.71 -1.31 16.80
N LEU A 84 10.88 -0.78 17.09
CA LEU A 84 11.57 -0.98 18.38
C LEU A 84 10.91 -0.16 19.50
N GLU A 85 10.31 0.98 19.19
CA GLU A 85 9.57 1.83 20.14
C GLU A 85 8.23 1.24 20.57
N THR A 86 7.66 0.26 19.85
CA THR A 86 6.39 -0.38 20.22
C THR A 86 6.39 -1.09 21.57
N GLY A 87 7.55 -1.27 22.20
CA GLY A 87 7.71 -2.01 23.44
C GLY A 87 7.55 -3.53 23.32
N LEU A 88 7.42 -4.04 22.09
CA LEU A 88 7.38 -5.47 21.81
C LEU A 88 8.75 -6.09 22.08
N SER A 89 8.78 -7.27 22.68
CA SER A 89 10.03 -8.00 22.84
C SER A 89 10.55 -8.56 21.51
N LYS A 90 11.82 -8.94 21.49
CA LYS A 90 12.42 -9.63 20.33
C LYS A 90 11.61 -10.86 19.91
N SER A 91 11.15 -11.65 20.88
CA SER A 91 10.33 -12.85 20.60
C SER A 91 8.96 -12.49 20.05
N ASP A 92 8.35 -11.39 20.50
CA ASP A 92 7.07 -10.92 19.95
C ASP A 92 7.21 -10.49 18.50
N LEU A 93 8.28 -9.78 18.16
CA LEU A 93 8.58 -9.40 16.78
C LEU A 93 8.80 -10.62 15.88
N GLN A 94 9.57 -11.61 16.34
CA GLN A 94 9.77 -12.86 15.60
C GLN A 94 8.46 -13.59 15.36
N LEU A 95 7.63 -13.72 16.40
CA LEU A 95 6.33 -14.35 16.29
C LEU A 95 5.39 -13.59 15.33
N LYS A 96 5.40 -12.25 15.38
CA LYS A 96 4.63 -11.45 14.43
C LYS A 96 5.10 -11.67 12.99
N ALA A 97 6.40 -11.73 12.74
CA ALA A 97 6.94 -12.02 11.40
C ALA A 97 6.47 -13.38 10.87
N GLU A 98 6.49 -14.42 11.71
CA GLU A 98 6.00 -15.77 11.36
C GLU A 98 4.50 -15.82 11.11
N LYS A 99 3.71 -15.08 11.90
CA LYS A 99 2.24 -15.05 11.82
C LYS A 99 1.69 -14.02 10.83
N LEU A 100 2.52 -13.35 10.06
CA LEU A 100 2.07 -12.30 9.14
C LEU A 100 1.01 -12.83 8.16
N SER A 101 1.19 -14.03 7.60
CA SER A 101 0.22 -14.63 6.67
C SER A 101 -1.14 -14.90 7.33
N GLU A 102 -1.13 -15.40 8.56
CA GLU A 102 -2.35 -15.63 9.35
C GLU A 102 -3.07 -14.31 9.65
N PHE A 103 -2.29 -13.29 9.99
CA PHE A 103 -2.81 -11.94 10.24
C PHE A 103 -3.49 -11.36 9.01
N LEU A 104 -2.83 -11.36 7.85
CA LEU A 104 -3.38 -10.85 6.59
C LEU A 104 -4.69 -11.56 6.25
N ALA A 105 -4.71 -12.89 6.32
CA ALA A 105 -5.91 -13.69 6.09
C ALA A 105 -7.04 -13.34 7.09
N SER A 106 -6.72 -13.09 8.36
CA SER A 106 -7.71 -12.68 9.37
C SER A 106 -8.36 -11.33 9.09
N LYS A 107 -7.67 -10.46 8.36
CA LYS A 107 -8.16 -9.16 7.89
C LYS A 107 -8.87 -9.23 6.53
N GLY A 108 -8.99 -10.43 5.94
CA GLY A 108 -9.56 -10.60 4.59
C GLY A 108 -8.65 -10.08 3.48
N ILE A 109 -7.35 -9.95 3.73
CA ILE A 109 -6.35 -9.53 2.75
C ILE A 109 -5.75 -10.77 2.11
N GLU A 110 -5.94 -10.92 0.81
CA GLU A 110 -5.41 -12.04 0.04
C GLU A 110 -3.93 -11.81 -0.29
N THR A 111 -3.13 -12.89 -0.25
CA THR A 111 -1.75 -12.85 -0.75
C THR A 111 -1.72 -13.42 -2.14
N GLU A 112 -1.23 -12.64 -3.09
CA GLU A 112 -1.19 -13.02 -4.50
C GLU A 112 0.26 -13.07 -5.02
N GLU A 113 0.53 -14.08 -5.85
CA GLU A 113 1.78 -14.14 -6.61
C GLU A 113 1.83 -13.03 -7.65
N ASP A 114 3.04 -12.71 -8.13
CA ASP A 114 3.17 -11.77 -9.23
C ASP A 114 2.45 -12.32 -10.48
N PRO A 115 1.73 -11.47 -11.22
CA PRO A 115 1.12 -11.89 -12.47
C PRO A 115 2.18 -12.28 -13.52
N ASP A 116 1.78 -13.13 -14.46
CA ASP A 116 2.60 -13.43 -15.63
C ASP A 116 2.93 -12.15 -16.41
N ILE A 117 4.18 -12.03 -16.85
CA ILE A 117 4.62 -10.84 -17.58
C ILE A 117 4.27 -10.98 -19.06
N GLU A 118 3.30 -10.20 -19.50
CA GLU A 118 2.96 -10.01 -20.90
C GLU A 118 3.68 -8.75 -21.42
N ILE A 119 4.49 -8.88 -22.47
CA ILE A 119 5.40 -7.83 -22.97
C ILE A 119 4.63 -6.54 -23.33
N GLU A 120 3.42 -6.68 -23.86
CA GLU A 120 2.57 -5.55 -24.28
C GLU A 120 2.10 -4.67 -23.10
N TYR A 121 2.16 -5.17 -21.86
CA TYR A 121 1.80 -4.44 -20.65
C TYR A 121 3.02 -4.05 -19.79
N CYS A 122 4.23 -4.22 -20.34
CA CYS A 122 5.43 -3.82 -19.63
C CYS A 122 5.56 -2.30 -19.57
N ILE A 123 5.97 -1.83 -18.39
CA ILE A 123 6.34 -0.42 -18.19
C ILE A 123 7.73 -0.12 -18.77
N ASP A 124 7.98 1.12 -19.11
CA ASP A 124 9.35 1.61 -19.34
C ASP A 124 10.01 1.87 -17.98
N GLU A 125 10.73 0.86 -17.47
CA GLU A 125 11.39 0.92 -16.16
C GLU A 125 12.43 2.04 -16.09
N VAL A 126 13.09 2.39 -17.20
CA VAL A 126 14.11 3.44 -17.22
C VAL A 126 13.47 4.80 -17.00
N SER A 127 12.42 5.11 -17.74
CA SER A 127 11.67 6.36 -17.59
C SER A 127 11.01 6.45 -16.22
N LEU A 128 10.41 5.36 -15.74
CA LEU A 128 9.80 5.30 -14.41
C LEU A 128 10.84 5.52 -13.31
N SER A 129 11.97 4.81 -13.36
CA SER A 129 13.06 4.93 -12.39
C SER A 129 13.58 6.38 -12.30
N LYS A 130 13.69 7.06 -13.43
CA LYS A 130 14.12 8.47 -13.48
C LYS A 130 13.12 9.39 -12.78
N LEU A 131 11.83 9.25 -13.07
CA LEU A 131 10.79 10.04 -12.39
C LEU A 131 10.75 9.78 -10.88
N MET A 132 10.91 8.53 -10.46
CA MET A 132 11.01 8.20 -9.04
C MET A 132 12.20 8.88 -8.37
N ASP A 133 13.36 8.95 -9.02
CA ASP A 133 14.53 9.67 -8.50
C ASP A 133 14.30 11.18 -8.42
N GLU A 134 13.60 11.76 -9.39
CA GLU A 134 13.26 13.19 -9.41
C GLU A 134 12.28 13.56 -8.27
N HIS A 135 11.28 12.74 -8.00
CA HIS A 135 10.27 13.01 -6.98
C HIS A 135 10.71 12.67 -5.55
N ILE A 136 11.43 11.55 -5.37
CA ILE A 136 11.75 11.00 -4.06
C ILE A 136 13.15 11.45 -3.59
N GLY A 137 14.06 11.67 -4.52
CA GLY A 137 15.45 12.01 -4.23
C GLY A 137 16.29 10.78 -3.91
N GLN A 138 16.97 10.76 -2.74
CA GLN A 138 17.79 9.62 -2.34
C GLN A 138 16.93 8.39 -2.07
N TYR A 139 16.81 7.52 -3.07
CA TYR A 139 16.04 6.30 -3.00
C TYR A 139 16.96 5.08 -2.88
N ARG A 140 16.70 4.23 -1.88
CA ARG A 140 17.47 2.99 -1.73
C ARG A 140 17.11 2.05 -2.88
N GLU A 141 18.10 1.64 -3.67
CA GLU A 141 17.91 0.80 -4.86
C GLU A 141 17.04 -0.45 -4.63
N LYS A 142 17.19 -1.10 -3.47
CA LYS A 142 16.38 -2.28 -3.14
C LYS A 142 14.89 -1.93 -3.01
N VAL A 143 14.55 -0.85 -2.31
CA VAL A 143 13.17 -0.40 -2.12
C VAL A 143 12.58 0.03 -3.46
N LYS A 144 13.34 0.84 -4.22
CA LYS A 144 12.94 1.30 -5.55
C LYS A 144 12.58 0.16 -6.50
N ARG A 145 13.39 -0.93 -6.50
CA ARG A 145 13.09 -2.11 -7.31
C ARG A 145 11.80 -2.81 -6.89
N GLN A 146 11.50 -2.87 -5.60
CA GLN A 146 10.25 -3.46 -5.10
C GLN A 146 9.05 -2.60 -5.54
N ASP A 147 9.16 -1.28 -5.43
CA ASP A 147 8.09 -0.38 -5.87
C ASP A 147 7.87 -0.46 -7.38
N ILE A 148 8.94 -0.50 -8.19
CA ILE A 148 8.85 -0.70 -9.65
C ILE A 148 8.16 -2.03 -9.95
N ARG A 149 8.50 -3.11 -9.23
CA ARG A 149 7.87 -4.42 -9.39
C ARG A 149 6.37 -4.38 -9.07
N SER A 150 5.99 -3.72 -7.97
CA SER A 150 4.57 -3.53 -7.61
C SER A 150 3.83 -2.74 -8.69
N VAL A 151 4.41 -1.66 -9.19
CA VAL A 151 3.83 -0.87 -10.29
C VAL A 151 3.68 -1.71 -11.55
N GLN A 152 4.72 -2.45 -11.96
CA GLN A 152 4.68 -3.36 -13.11
C GLN A 152 3.52 -4.36 -12.98
N ASN A 153 3.36 -4.94 -11.79
CA ASN A 153 2.28 -5.90 -11.53
C ASN A 153 0.89 -5.26 -11.72
N ILE A 154 0.69 -4.02 -11.26
CA ILE A 154 -0.57 -3.30 -11.48
C ILE A 154 -0.83 -3.09 -12.99
N TYR A 155 0.18 -2.72 -13.78
CA TYR A 155 0.01 -2.57 -15.22
C TYR A 155 -0.34 -3.90 -15.90
N GLN A 156 0.27 -5.02 -15.48
CA GLN A 156 -0.09 -6.37 -15.95
C GLN A 156 -1.55 -6.72 -15.62
N LEU A 157 -1.97 -6.49 -14.38
CA LEU A 157 -3.35 -6.78 -13.94
C LEU A 157 -4.39 -5.90 -14.64
N ARG A 158 -4.05 -4.66 -14.98
CA ARG A 158 -4.93 -3.74 -15.70
C ARG A 158 -5.00 -4.04 -17.21
N LYS A 159 -4.00 -4.72 -17.79
CA LYS A 159 -3.91 -5.03 -19.21
C LYS A 159 -4.14 -3.81 -20.11
N ASN A 160 -3.52 -2.69 -19.75
CA ASN A 160 -3.65 -1.38 -20.43
C ASN A 160 -5.10 -0.92 -20.67
N LYS A 161 -6.07 -1.44 -19.93
CA LYS A 161 -7.44 -0.94 -20.00
C LYS A 161 -7.49 0.48 -19.44
N PRO A 162 -7.82 1.48 -20.27
CA PRO A 162 -7.97 2.84 -19.80
C PRO A 162 -9.17 2.90 -18.84
N SER A 163 -9.02 3.63 -17.74
CA SER A 163 -10.10 3.85 -16.80
C SER A 163 -10.02 5.26 -16.23
N ASN A 164 -11.09 6.02 -16.42
CA ASN A 164 -11.19 7.39 -15.91
C ASN A 164 -11.79 7.42 -14.49
N ARG A 165 -12.18 6.26 -13.97
CA ARG A 165 -12.85 6.13 -12.68
C ARG A 165 -12.26 4.97 -11.91
N LEU A 166 -12.06 5.17 -10.60
CA LEU A 166 -11.44 4.18 -9.73
C LEU A 166 -12.23 2.86 -9.69
N GLU A 167 -13.55 2.94 -9.69
CA GLU A 167 -14.46 1.78 -9.69
C GLU A 167 -14.41 0.92 -10.97
N GLU A 168 -13.79 1.40 -12.02
CA GLU A 168 -13.60 0.68 -13.28
C GLU A 168 -12.21 0.03 -13.38
N CYS A 169 -11.32 0.33 -12.43
CA CYS A 169 -10.00 -0.29 -12.36
C CYS A 169 -10.10 -1.71 -11.83
N SER A 170 -9.33 -2.64 -12.40
CA SER A 170 -9.22 -4.01 -11.85
C SER A 170 -8.27 -4.07 -10.65
N ALA A 171 -7.22 -3.25 -10.66
CA ALA A 171 -6.18 -3.25 -9.64
C ALA A 171 -5.62 -1.84 -9.40
N VAL A 172 -5.28 -1.53 -8.15
CA VAL A 172 -4.66 -0.27 -7.73
C VAL A 172 -3.69 -0.54 -6.59
N PHE A 173 -2.48 0.00 -6.66
CA PHE A 173 -1.53 -0.06 -5.55
C PHE A 173 -1.76 1.11 -4.59
N VAL A 174 -1.79 0.81 -3.30
CA VAL A 174 -2.08 1.79 -2.24
C VAL A 174 -0.85 1.93 -1.34
N THR A 175 -0.34 3.16 -1.22
CA THR A 175 0.85 3.49 -0.43
C THR A 175 0.58 4.69 0.48
N ASN A 176 1.32 4.82 1.56
CA ASN A 176 1.34 6.04 2.36
C ASN A 176 2.44 7.03 1.92
N ASN A 177 3.14 6.74 0.79
CA ASN A 177 4.18 7.60 0.24
C ASN A 177 3.63 8.51 -0.88
N PRO A 178 3.33 9.80 -0.60
CA PRO A 178 2.76 10.70 -1.60
C PRO A 178 3.73 11.02 -2.75
N LYS A 179 5.05 10.93 -2.52
CA LYS A 179 6.05 11.16 -3.56
C LYS A 179 6.06 10.02 -4.58
N LEU A 180 5.91 8.77 -4.11
CA LEU A 180 5.75 7.61 -4.99
C LEU A 180 4.47 7.76 -5.82
N ALA A 181 3.35 8.05 -5.18
CA ALA A 181 2.08 8.25 -5.88
C ALA A 181 2.17 9.37 -6.94
N SER A 182 2.86 10.47 -6.63
CA SER A 182 3.07 11.58 -7.58
C SER A 182 3.94 11.18 -8.78
N ALA A 183 5.04 10.45 -8.55
CA ALA A 183 5.92 9.98 -9.62
C ALA A 183 5.17 9.03 -10.59
N ILE A 184 4.37 8.11 -10.05
CA ILE A 184 3.61 7.17 -10.87
C ILE A 184 2.45 7.85 -11.60
N HIS A 185 1.82 8.85 -10.97
CA HIS A 185 0.80 9.66 -11.64
C HIS A 185 1.39 10.41 -12.85
N GLU A 186 2.55 11.04 -12.69
CA GLU A 186 3.25 11.72 -13.79
C GLU A 186 3.67 10.74 -14.89
N TYR A 187 4.21 9.58 -14.51
CA TYR A 187 4.53 8.51 -15.46
C TYR A 187 3.30 8.11 -16.29
N GLY A 188 2.16 7.88 -15.65
CA GLY A 188 0.91 7.54 -16.33
C GLY A 188 0.47 8.60 -17.32
N ARG A 189 0.59 9.90 -16.99
CA ARG A 189 0.27 11.01 -17.89
C ARG A 189 1.19 11.11 -19.11
N ILE A 190 2.46 10.74 -18.96
CA ILE A 190 3.42 10.72 -20.07
C ILE A 190 3.15 9.57 -21.03
N MET A 191 2.78 8.39 -20.48
CA MET A 191 2.65 7.15 -21.24
C MET A 191 1.24 6.88 -21.78
N SER A 192 0.21 7.53 -21.23
CA SER A 192 -1.20 7.32 -21.59
C SER A 192 -2.00 8.62 -21.54
N ASP A 193 -3.30 8.53 -21.83
CA ASP A 193 -4.22 9.67 -21.81
C ASP A 193 -4.27 10.34 -20.42
N GLU A 194 -4.33 11.67 -20.39
CA GLU A 194 -4.30 12.49 -19.16
C GLU A 194 -5.39 12.17 -18.14
N ASN A 195 -6.45 11.47 -18.53
CA ASN A 195 -7.61 11.20 -17.70
C ASN A 195 -7.59 9.83 -17.01
N ASN A 196 -6.55 9.03 -17.17
CA ASN A 196 -6.51 7.69 -16.57
C ASN A 196 -6.22 7.75 -15.06
N VAL A 197 -6.93 6.90 -14.30
CA VAL A 197 -6.64 6.68 -12.88
C VAL A 197 -5.22 6.15 -12.73
N SER A 198 -4.42 6.79 -11.87
CA SER A 198 -3.05 6.36 -11.57
C SER A 198 -3.00 4.89 -11.13
N ALA A 199 -1.92 4.20 -11.48
CA ALA A 199 -1.67 2.84 -10.98
C ALA A 199 -1.41 2.82 -9.47
N VAL A 200 -0.97 3.93 -8.90
CA VAL A 200 -0.68 4.11 -7.47
C VAL A 200 -1.47 5.29 -6.94
N ILE A 201 -2.11 5.11 -5.80
CA ILE A 201 -2.80 6.16 -5.05
C ILE A 201 -2.35 6.12 -3.59
N THR A 202 -2.55 7.24 -2.88
CA THR A 202 -2.30 7.23 -1.43
C THR A 202 -3.50 6.64 -0.67
N ASP A 203 -3.22 6.07 0.49
CA ASP A 203 -4.21 5.67 1.50
C ASP A 203 -5.19 6.81 1.81
N PHE A 204 -4.68 8.03 2.00
CA PHE A 204 -5.49 9.23 2.21
C PHE A 204 -6.43 9.51 1.02
N SER A 205 -5.94 9.39 -0.21
CA SER A 205 -6.78 9.57 -1.40
C SER A 205 -7.86 8.50 -1.50
N LEU A 206 -7.51 7.25 -1.19
CA LEU A 206 -8.46 6.13 -1.16
C LEU A 206 -9.53 6.36 -0.09
N ALA A 207 -9.13 6.76 1.13
CA ALA A 207 -10.06 7.06 2.23
C ALA A 207 -11.08 8.14 1.84
N ASN A 208 -10.62 9.25 1.26
CA ASN A 208 -11.48 10.33 0.79
C ASN A 208 -12.48 9.85 -0.28
N MET A 209 -12.01 9.09 -1.26
CA MET A 209 -12.89 8.56 -2.32
C MET A 209 -13.91 7.55 -1.77
N ALA A 210 -13.50 6.69 -0.85
CA ALA A 210 -14.37 5.72 -0.21
C ALA A 210 -15.42 6.42 0.66
N TRP A 211 -15.03 7.43 1.42
CA TRP A 211 -15.95 8.22 2.25
C TRP A 211 -17.02 8.91 1.43
N LEU A 212 -16.67 9.52 0.29
CA LEU A 212 -17.63 10.16 -0.62
C LEU A 212 -18.62 9.17 -1.25
N LYS A 213 -18.28 7.89 -1.33
CA LYS A 213 -19.12 6.84 -1.90
C LYS A 213 -19.92 6.07 -0.84
N ALA A 214 -19.54 6.16 0.43
CA ALA A 214 -20.27 5.51 1.52
C ALA A 214 -21.70 6.07 1.60
N PRO A 215 -22.74 5.24 1.71
CA PRO A 215 -24.11 5.71 1.85
C PRO A 215 -24.27 6.60 3.09
N LEU A 216 -24.92 7.75 2.91
CA LEU A 216 -25.31 8.61 4.02
C LEU A 216 -26.17 7.81 5.01
N GLY A 217 -25.64 7.51 6.20
CA GLY A 217 -26.28 6.68 7.22
C GLY A 217 -25.55 5.39 7.58
N ALA A 218 -24.50 4.99 6.83
CA ALA A 218 -23.62 3.91 7.20
C ALA A 218 -22.47 4.35 8.14
N CYS A 219 -22.38 5.65 8.41
CA CYS A 219 -21.38 6.25 9.28
C CYS A 219 -21.95 6.47 10.69
N ASP A 220 -22.00 5.42 11.50
CA ASP A 220 -21.78 5.54 12.95
C ASP A 220 -20.24 5.60 13.23
N LEU A 221 -19.51 6.15 12.29
CA LEU A 221 -18.10 6.48 12.49
C LEU A 221 -18.08 7.71 13.40
N GLN A 222 -17.61 7.53 14.63
CA GLN A 222 -17.23 8.62 15.51
C GLN A 222 -16.40 9.62 14.67
N LYS A 223 -16.74 10.89 14.77
CA LYS A 223 -16.07 11.98 14.07
C LYS A 223 -14.56 11.77 14.12
N ILE A 224 -13.95 11.43 12.98
CA ILE A 224 -12.51 11.62 12.82
C ILE A 224 -12.31 13.12 12.93
N GLU A 225 -11.82 13.60 14.07
CA GLU A 225 -11.24 14.93 14.14
C GLU A 225 -10.05 14.93 13.20
N LEU A 226 -10.25 15.51 12.02
CA LEU A 226 -9.17 15.86 11.12
C LEU A 226 -8.25 16.80 11.91
N LEU A 227 -7.16 16.27 12.42
CA LEU A 227 -6.05 17.05 12.95
C LEU A 227 -5.48 17.86 11.80
N SER A 228 -5.91 19.11 11.75
CA SER A 228 -5.35 20.18 10.93
C SER A 228 -3.94 20.57 11.40
#